data_08502fcbe1d31a19e04b96eb294c4e4a
#
_entry.id   08502fcbe1d31a19e04b96eb294c4e4a
#
_cell.length_a   1.000
_cell.length_b   1.000
_cell.length_c   1.000
_cell.angle_alpha   90.00
_cell.angle_beta   90.00
_cell.angle_gamma   90.00
#
_symmetry.space_group_name_H-M   'P 1'
#
loop_
_entity.id
_entity.type
_entity.pdbx_description
1 polymer ?
#
loop_
_entity_poly.entity_id
_entity_poly.type
_entity_poly.pdbx_seq_one_letter_code
_entity_poly.pdbx_strand_id
1 'polypeptide(L)'
;MFDKILIANRGEIAVRIIRACREMGVRTVAVFSEADRDALHTQMADEAVCIGGAKVAESYLNMQNIISVAVEKKIQAIHPGFGFLSENSTFASMCEVCNIKFIGPNPSVIDAMGNKANAREMMIKAGVPVIPGSDGVIESIDKAYEVADSLGYPVMVKASAGGGGKGIRIVRSREEMENAYESAKGEAMAGFGDDAVYMEKLIENARHIEVQVLGDQFGNVVHLGAVSYTHLRAHETEADL
;
A
#
# COMPACT_ATOMS: atom_id res chain seq x y z
N MET A 1 -21.65 0.35 16.61
CA MET A 1 -21.32 1.33 15.55
C MET A 1 -20.42 2.37 16.19
N PHE A 2 -19.47 2.97 15.47
CA PHE A 2 -18.64 4.04 16.02
C PHE A 2 -19.44 5.33 16.09
N ASP A 3 -19.19 6.15 17.12
CA ASP A 3 -19.79 7.48 17.25
C ASP A 3 -18.92 8.56 16.59
N LYS A 4 -17.58 8.35 16.62
CA LYS A 4 -16.61 9.32 16.06
C LYS A 4 -15.34 8.63 15.60
N ILE A 5 -14.92 8.94 14.35
CA ILE A 5 -13.69 8.44 13.77
C ILE A 5 -12.77 9.58 13.31
N LEU A 6 -11.46 9.28 13.23
CA LEU A 6 -10.47 10.16 12.63
C LEU A 6 -10.13 9.67 11.21
N ILE A 7 -9.99 10.61 10.30
CA ILE A 7 -9.59 10.35 8.90
C ILE A 7 -8.12 10.77 8.75
N ALA A 8 -7.22 9.78 8.69
CA ALA A 8 -5.78 9.98 8.57
C ALA A 8 -5.36 10.07 7.09
N ASN A 9 -6.01 10.95 6.35
CA ASN A 9 -5.74 11.19 4.94
C ASN A 9 -6.22 12.58 4.52
N ARG A 10 -6.05 12.96 3.25
CA ARG A 10 -6.44 14.25 2.69
C ARG A 10 -7.14 14.09 1.34
N GLY A 11 -7.49 15.23 0.72
CA GLY A 11 -7.98 15.26 -0.65
C GLY A 11 -9.30 14.51 -0.86
N GLU A 12 -9.44 13.92 -2.03
CA GLU A 12 -10.68 13.28 -2.47
C GLU A 12 -11.08 12.06 -1.62
N ILE A 13 -10.09 11.26 -1.18
CA ILE A 13 -10.39 10.09 -0.36
C ILE A 13 -10.91 10.49 1.03
N ALA A 14 -10.36 11.54 1.63
CA ALA A 14 -10.88 12.05 2.91
C ALA A 14 -12.32 12.54 2.75
N VAL A 15 -12.63 13.27 1.66
CA VAL A 15 -14.00 13.69 1.33
C VAL A 15 -14.93 12.50 1.14
N ARG A 16 -14.47 11.46 0.44
CA ARG A 16 -15.23 10.22 0.24
C ARG A 16 -15.61 9.55 1.55
N ILE A 17 -14.63 9.44 2.48
CA ILE A 17 -14.84 8.84 3.80
C ILE A 17 -15.80 9.69 4.63
N ILE A 18 -15.64 11.02 4.65
CA ILE A 18 -16.52 11.95 5.36
C ILE A 18 -17.98 11.79 4.90
N ARG A 19 -18.21 11.69 3.59
CA ARG A 19 -19.55 11.49 3.03
C ARG A 19 -20.17 10.18 3.53
N ALA A 20 -19.45 9.08 3.46
CA ALA A 20 -19.91 7.78 3.93
C ALA A 20 -20.22 7.81 5.45
N CYS A 21 -19.35 8.43 6.26
CA CYS A 21 -19.58 8.59 7.69
C CYS A 21 -20.83 9.41 7.99
N ARG A 22 -21.05 10.50 7.25
CA ARG A 22 -22.25 11.35 7.39
C ARG A 22 -23.54 10.57 7.08
N GLU A 23 -23.55 9.75 6.01
CA GLU A 23 -24.67 8.88 5.68
C GLU A 23 -24.96 7.84 6.77
N MET A 24 -23.91 7.39 7.47
CA MET A 24 -24.01 6.44 8.58
C MET A 24 -24.27 7.09 9.94
N GLY A 25 -24.34 8.42 10.04
CA GLY A 25 -24.50 9.16 11.30
C GLY A 25 -23.25 9.10 12.19
N VAL A 26 -22.05 8.86 11.63
CA VAL A 26 -20.78 8.82 12.35
C VAL A 26 -20.07 10.17 12.22
N ARG A 27 -19.70 10.77 13.35
CA ARG A 27 -18.94 12.02 13.36
C ARG A 27 -17.52 11.82 12.90
N THR A 28 -16.94 12.86 12.27
CA THR A 28 -15.62 12.81 11.66
C THR A 28 -14.68 13.87 12.20
N VAL A 29 -13.43 13.47 12.44
CA VAL A 29 -12.32 14.39 12.67
C VAL A 29 -11.35 14.26 11.51
N ALA A 30 -11.20 15.31 10.72
CA ALA A 30 -10.19 15.36 9.66
C ALA A 30 -8.87 15.90 10.22
N VAL A 31 -7.75 15.29 9.83
CA VAL A 31 -6.43 15.88 10.06
C VAL A 31 -5.95 16.60 8.80
N PHE A 32 -5.14 17.66 8.97
CA PHE A 32 -4.61 18.40 7.85
C PHE A 32 -3.21 18.97 8.12
N SER A 33 -2.40 19.12 7.07
CA SER A 33 -1.15 19.88 7.11
C SER A 33 -1.45 21.38 7.01
N GLU A 34 -0.53 22.24 7.39
CA GLU A 34 -0.69 23.70 7.25
C GLU A 34 -1.08 24.11 5.83
N ALA A 35 -0.55 23.41 4.81
CA ALA A 35 -0.85 23.68 3.41
C ALA A 35 -2.29 23.31 3.00
N ASP A 36 -2.91 22.37 3.70
CA ASP A 36 -4.26 21.87 3.39
C ASP A 36 -5.34 22.51 4.26
N ARG A 37 -5.05 23.61 4.97
CA ARG A 37 -5.96 24.27 5.91
C ARG A 37 -7.34 24.57 5.31
N ASP A 38 -7.38 25.02 4.09
CA ASP A 38 -8.61 25.42 3.39
C ASP A 38 -9.13 24.34 2.41
N ALA A 39 -8.57 23.12 2.49
CA ALA A 39 -8.98 22.02 1.64
C ALA A 39 -10.41 21.57 1.94
N LEU A 40 -11.09 21.01 0.94
CA LEU A 40 -12.50 20.63 1.05
C LEU A 40 -12.80 19.67 2.21
N HIS A 41 -11.89 18.71 2.47
CA HIS A 41 -12.10 17.73 3.55
C HIS A 41 -12.10 18.37 4.94
N THR A 42 -11.33 19.46 5.16
CA THR A 42 -11.33 20.19 6.45
C THR A 42 -12.64 20.93 6.67
N GLN A 43 -13.23 21.46 5.59
CA GLN A 43 -14.50 22.18 5.65
C GLN A 43 -15.70 21.25 5.81
N MET A 44 -15.60 20.00 5.34
CA MET A 44 -16.69 19.03 5.36
C MET A 44 -16.76 18.19 6.63
N ALA A 45 -15.65 17.98 7.33
CA ALA A 45 -15.60 17.22 8.57
C ALA A 45 -16.29 17.96 9.71
N ASP A 46 -16.74 17.22 10.74
CA ASP A 46 -17.35 17.83 11.94
C ASP A 46 -16.30 18.59 12.78
N GLU A 47 -15.06 18.09 12.80
CA GLU A 47 -13.91 18.75 13.40
C GLU A 47 -12.71 18.60 12.45
N ALA A 48 -11.79 19.59 12.46
CA ALA A 48 -10.54 19.52 11.72
C ALA A 48 -9.37 19.96 12.59
N VAL A 49 -8.25 19.22 12.54
CA VAL A 49 -7.08 19.46 13.41
C VAL A 49 -5.81 19.49 12.56
N CYS A 50 -5.03 20.58 12.71
CA CYS A 50 -3.70 20.67 12.07
C CYS A 50 -2.72 19.72 12.77
N ILE A 51 -2.02 18.89 12.00
CA ILE A 51 -1.09 17.90 12.51
C ILE A 51 0.37 18.21 12.21
N GLY A 52 0.68 19.34 11.58
CA GLY A 52 2.05 19.76 11.31
C GLY A 52 2.22 20.57 10.03
N GLY A 53 3.48 20.78 9.67
CA GLY A 53 3.88 21.57 8.51
C GLY A 53 3.44 21.00 7.17
N ALA A 54 3.76 21.70 6.10
CA ALA A 54 3.33 21.37 4.72
C ALA A 54 3.91 20.03 4.21
N LYS A 55 5.11 19.65 4.69
CA LYS A 55 5.74 18.40 4.26
C LYS A 55 5.01 17.20 4.84
N VAL A 56 4.82 16.18 4.01
CA VAL A 56 4.12 14.95 4.39
C VAL A 56 4.78 14.26 5.60
N ALA A 57 6.10 14.26 5.67
CA ALA A 57 6.86 13.71 6.80
C ALA A 57 6.60 14.44 8.12
N GLU A 58 6.24 15.73 8.07
CA GLU A 58 5.96 16.56 9.24
C GLU A 58 4.48 16.51 9.66
N SER A 59 3.62 15.90 8.84
CA SER A 59 2.17 15.87 9.00
C SER A 59 1.57 14.47 8.80
N TYR A 60 1.18 14.10 7.59
CA TYR A 60 0.43 12.85 7.30
C TYR A 60 1.22 11.57 7.54
N LEU A 61 2.56 11.61 7.61
CA LEU A 61 3.40 10.48 8.02
C LEU A 61 3.87 10.59 9.48
N ASN A 62 3.48 11.63 10.20
CA ASN A 62 3.80 11.78 11.62
C ASN A 62 2.79 11.01 12.47
N MET A 63 3.11 9.74 12.74
CA MET A 63 2.25 8.82 13.50
C MET A 63 1.92 9.36 14.89
N GLN A 64 2.93 9.96 15.59
CA GLN A 64 2.75 10.46 16.93
C GLN A 64 1.72 11.60 16.98
N ASN A 65 1.80 12.55 16.04
CA ASN A 65 0.85 13.65 16.00
C ASN A 65 -0.58 13.16 15.72
N ILE A 66 -0.73 12.21 14.79
CA ILE A 66 -2.05 11.66 14.47
C ILE A 66 -2.64 10.90 15.65
N ILE A 67 -1.86 10.04 16.33
CA ILE A 67 -2.30 9.32 17.52
C ILE A 67 -2.62 10.28 18.67
N SER A 68 -1.82 11.33 18.87
CA SER A 68 -2.08 12.33 19.91
C SER A 68 -3.44 13.02 19.71
N VAL A 69 -3.74 13.42 18.48
CA VAL A 69 -5.06 13.98 18.13
C VAL A 69 -6.17 12.95 18.36
N ALA A 70 -5.94 11.70 17.97
CA ALA A 70 -6.95 10.65 18.15
C ALA A 70 -7.28 10.39 19.62
N VAL A 71 -6.28 10.37 20.50
CA VAL A 71 -6.45 10.21 21.95
C VAL A 71 -7.14 11.44 22.54
N GLU A 72 -6.67 12.67 22.23
CA GLU A 72 -7.25 13.92 22.72
C GLU A 72 -8.74 14.03 22.34
N LYS A 73 -9.06 13.71 21.10
CA LYS A 73 -10.42 13.78 20.57
C LYS A 73 -11.30 12.59 20.93
N LYS A 74 -10.78 11.61 21.69
CA LYS A 74 -11.48 10.39 22.10
C LYS A 74 -12.03 9.61 20.89
N ILE A 75 -11.17 9.41 19.90
CA ILE A 75 -11.49 8.71 18.66
C ILE A 75 -11.61 7.21 18.92
N GLN A 76 -12.64 6.58 18.38
CA GLN A 76 -12.86 5.14 18.51
C GLN A 76 -12.20 4.35 17.39
N ALA A 77 -12.07 4.95 16.18
CA ALA A 77 -11.42 4.30 15.05
C ALA A 77 -10.72 5.32 14.14
N ILE A 78 -9.67 4.88 13.46
CA ILE A 78 -8.96 5.66 12.45
C ILE A 78 -9.17 5.00 11.09
N HIS A 79 -9.61 5.80 10.10
CA HIS A 79 -9.62 5.40 8.70
C HIS A 79 -8.41 5.99 7.98
N PRO A 80 -7.45 5.18 7.53
CA PRO A 80 -6.24 5.69 6.89
C PRO A 80 -6.43 6.09 5.41
N GLY A 81 -7.55 5.72 4.79
CA GLY A 81 -7.73 5.84 3.35
C GLY A 81 -6.80 4.90 2.58
N PHE A 82 -6.14 5.41 1.56
CA PHE A 82 -5.08 4.74 0.82
C PHE A 82 -3.80 5.60 0.81
N GLY A 83 -2.64 4.99 0.58
CA GLY A 83 -1.35 5.68 0.68
C GLY A 83 -1.01 6.08 2.13
N PHE A 84 -0.06 6.98 2.31
CA PHE A 84 0.44 7.44 3.61
C PHE A 84 0.66 6.29 4.61
N LEU A 85 -0.15 6.20 5.65
CA LEU A 85 -0.01 5.20 6.72
C LEU A 85 -0.95 4.00 6.56
N SER A 86 -1.68 3.87 5.44
CA SER A 86 -2.63 2.77 5.24
C SER A 86 -1.97 1.38 5.22
N GLU A 87 -0.73 1.30 4.77
CA GLU A 87 0.07 0.07 4.71
C GLU A 87 1.21 0.06 5.74
N ASN A 88 1.07 0.84 6.82
CA ASN A 88 2.07 0.93 7.87
C ASN A 88 1.65 0.10 9.10
N SER A 89 2.29 -1.05 9.29
CA SER A 89 2.00 -1.97 10.41
C SER A 89 2.29 -1.36 11.78
N THR A 90 3.35 -0.54 11.88
CA THR A 90 3.69 0.18 13.12
C THR A 90 2.56 1.12 13.52
N PHE A 91 2.01 1.89 12.57
CA PHE A 91 0.88 2.77 12.83
C PHE A 91 -0.37 2.00 13.26
N ALA A 92 -0.67 0.89 12.57
CA ALA A 92 -1.79 0.01 12.95
C ALA A 92 -1.60 -0.55 14.37
N SER A 93 -0.38 -0.98 14.74
CA SER A 93 -0.05 -1.43 16.10
C SER A 93 -0.19 -0.30 17.13
N MET A 94 0.23 0.92 16.81
CA MET A 94 0.05 2.07 17.70
C MET A 94 -1.44 2.36 17.97
N CYS A 95 -2.28 2.22 16.97
CA CYS A 95 -3.74 2.33 17.15
C CYS A 95 -4.25 1.28 18.14
N GLU A 96 -3.84 0.00 18.00
CA GLU A 96 -4.25 -1.08 18.89
C GLU A 96 -3.80 -0.82 20.35
N VAL A 97 -2.55 -0.42 20.56
CA VAL A 97 -2.01 -0.08 21.89
C VAL A 97 -2.82 1.06 22.55
N CYS A 98 -3.28 2.02 21.76
CA CYS A 98 -4.12 3.13 22.24
C CYS A 98 -5.62 2.77 22.32
N ASN A 99 -5.99 1.50 22.12
CA ASN A 99 -7.38 1.03 22.07
C ASN A 99 -8.25 1.78 21.04
N ILE A 100 -7.64 2.14 19.91
CA ILE A 100 -8.27 2.76 18.75
C ILE A 100 -8.34 1.73 17.63
N LYS A 101 -9.52 1.51 17.05
CA LYS A 101 -9.66 0.56 15.94
C LYS A 101 -9.03 1.13 14.67
N PHE A 102 -8.03 0.45 14.12
CA PHE A 102 -7.56 0.73 12.77
C PHE A 102 -8.55 0.11 11.76
N ILE A 103 -9.10 0.93 10.87
CA ILE A 103 -10.02 0.45 9.81
C ILE A 103 -9.16 -0.05 8.65
N GLY A 104 -8.81 -1.30 8.70
CA GLY A 104 -7.91 -1.97 7.78
C GLY A 104 -7.49 -3.34 8.31
N PRO A 105 -6.54 -4.01 7.65
CA PRO A 105 -6.00 -5.28 8.09
C PRO A 105 -5.26 -5.16 9.43
N ASN A 106 -5.08 -6.29 10.12
CA ASN A 106 -4.26 -6.34 11.32
C ASN A 106 -2.77 -6.07 10.98
N PRO A 107 -1.97 -5.54 11.92
CA PRO A 107 -0.56 -5.23 11.67
C PRO A 107 0.25 -6.39 11.07
N SER A 108 0.04 -7.61 11.55
CA SER A 108 0.71 -8.81 11.04
C SER A 108 0.34 -9.13 9.58
N VAL A 109 -0.88 -8.82 9.16
CA VAL A 109 -1.32 -8.99 7.77
C VAL A 109 -0.69 -7.93 6.88
N ILE A 110 -0.61 -6.69 7.37
CA ILE A 110 0.07 -5.59 6.65
C ILE A 110 1.54 -5.95 6.40
N ASP A 111 2.26 -6.43 7.41
CA ASP A 111 3.65 -6.85 7.27
C ASP A 111 3.82 -8.03 6.31
N ALA A 112 2.98 -9.05 6.45
CA ALA A 112 3.05 -10.24 5.63
C ALA A 112 2.77 -9.96 4.15
N MET A 113 1.83 -9.06 3.86
CA MET A 113 1.43 -8.70 2.49
C MET A 113 2.26 -7.54 1.91
N GLY A 114 2.91 -6.74 2.76
CA GLY A 114 3.76 -5.63 2.35
C GLY A 114 5.05 -6.06 1.63
N ASN A 115 5.57 -7.25 1.95
CA ASN A 115 6.69 -7.85 1.22
C ASN A 115 6.15 -8.75 0.09
N LYS A 116 6.44 -8.37 -1.15
CA LYS A 116 5.90 -9.07 -2.34
C LYS A 116 6.33 -10.54 -2.44
N ALA A 117 7.56 -10.87 -2.02
CA ALA A 117 8.04 -12.25 -2.04
C ALA A 117 7.29 -13.10 -1.01
N ASN A 118 7.12 -12.58 0.21
CA ASN A 118 6.35 -13.25 1.26
C ASN A 118 4.88 -13.40 0.88
N ALA A 119 4.26 -12.33 0.34
CA ALA A 119 2.88 -12.36 -0.12
C ALA A 119 2.66 -13.43 -1.19
N ARG A 120 3.59 -13.52 -2.16
CA ARG A 120 3.56 -14.54 -3.21
C ARG A 120 3.65 -15.96 -2.62
N GLU A 121 4.58 -16.20 -1.70
CA GLU A 121 4.73 -17.50 -1.04
C GLU A 121 3.47 -17.90 -0.25
N MET A 122 2.87 -16.95 0.46
CA MET A 122 1.59 -17.18 1.17
C MET A 122 0.47 -17.54 0.19
N MET A 123 0.38 -16.87 -0.95
CA MET A 123 -0.64 -17.17 -1.97
C MET A 123 -0.44 -18.57 -2.57
N ILE A 124 0.80 -18.98 -2.84
CA ILE A 124 1.12 -20.33 -3.30
C ILE A 124 0.65 -21.37 -2.26
N LYS A 125 1.01 -21.16 -0.97
CA LYS A 125 0.59 -22.07 0.13
C LYS A 125 -0.93 -22.14 0.30
N ALA A 126 -1.62 -21.04 0.00
CA ALA A 126 -3.09 -20.99 0.03
C ALA A 126 -3.76 -21.57 -1.23
N GLY A 127 -2.98 -22.06 -2.21
CA GLY A 127 -3.51 -22.60 -3.47
C GLY A 127 -4.04 -21.55 -4.44
N VAL A 128 -3.71 -20.26 -4.22
CA VAL A 128 -4.09 -19.17 -5.12
C VAL A 128 -3.11 -19.15 -6.30
N PRO A 129 -3.59 -19.13 -7.55
CA PRO A 129 -2.73 -19.01 -8.71
C PRO A 129 -1.90 -17.73 -8.67
N VAL A 130 -0.59 -17.85 -8.91
CA VAL A 130 0.34 -16.73 -9.00
C VAL A 130 1.04 -16.71 -10.35
N ILE A 131 1.56 -15.57 -10.75
CA ILE A 131 2.40 -15.46 -11.95
C ILE A 131 3.63 -16.37 -11.76
N PRO A 132 3.99 -17.25 -12.72
CA PRO A 132 5.21 -18.03 -12.63
C PRO A 132 6.43 -17.16 -12.38
N GLY A 133 7.31 -17.56 -11.48
CA GLY A 133 8.46 -16.73 -11.07
C GLY A 133 9.45 -17.50 -10.22
N SER A 134 10.44 -16.78 -9.68
CA SER A 134 11.42 -17.34 -8.74
C SER A 134 10.75 -17.82 -7.45
N ASP A 135 11.38 -18.79 -6.84
CA ASP A 135 11.05 -19.26 -5.49
C ASP A 135 11.79 -18.37 -4.48
N GLY A 136 11.18 -17.23 -4.14
CA GLY A 136 11.80 -16.23 -3.28
C GLY A 136 12.80 -15.31 -3.99
N VAL A 137 13.71 -14.79 -3.18
CA VAL A 137 14.77 -13.87 -3.60
C VAL A 137 15.82 -14.59 -4.46
N ILE A 138 16.34 -13.92 -5.47
CA ILE A 138 17.42 -14.41 -6.32
C ILE A 138 18.76 -13.97 -5.73
N GLU A 139 19.54 -14.92 -5.25
CA GLU A 139 20.79 -14.67 -4.50
C GLU A 139 21.99 -14.40 -5.41
N SER A 140 21.96 -14.84 -6.65
CA SER A 140 23.10 -14.72 -7.60
C SER A 140 22.64 -14.56 -9.04
N ILE A 141 23.55 -14.05 -9.88
CA ILE A 141 23.31 -13.92 -11.33
C ILE A 141 23.14 -15.29 -11.99
N ASP A 142 23.87 -16.32 -11.53
CA ASP A 142 23.71 -17.67 -12.06
C ASP A 142 22.33 -18.21 -11.80
N LYS A 143 21.79 -17.97 -10.60
CA LYS A 143 20.41 -18.32 -10.27
C LYS A 143 19.38 -17.52 -11.08
N ALA A 144 19.68 -16.26 -11.40
CA ALA A 144 18.84 -15.46 -12.27
C ALA A 144 18.74 -16.07 -13.68
N TYR A 145 19.86 -16.52 -14.23
CA TYR A 145 19.87 -17.20 -15.51
C TYR A 145 19.08 -18.52 -15.48
N GLU A 146 19.30 -19.36 -14.46
CA GLU A 146 18.58 -20.62 -14.30
C GLU A 146 17.05 -20.42 -14.26
N VAL A 147 16.61 -19.47 -13.46
CA VAL A 147 15.17 -19.16 -13.32
C VAL A 147 14.61 -18.61 -14.63
N ALA A 148 15.30 -17.65 -15.26
CA ALA A 148 14.83 -17.08 -16.52
C ALA A 148 14.75 -18.10 -17.65
N ASP A 149 15.73 -18.99 -17.75
CA ASP A 149 15.74 -20.06 -18.75
C ASP A 149 14.58 -21.05 -18.52
N SER A 150 14.23 -21.31 -17.25
CA SER A 150 13.10 -22.18 -16.91
C SER A 150 11.74 -21.53 -17.22
N LEU A 151 11.61 -20.21 -17.01
CA LEU A 151 10.38 -19.44 -17.26
C LEU A 151 10.21 -19.12 -18.76
N GLY A 152 11.31 -19.09 -19.49
CA GLY A 152 11.37 -18.54 -20.85
C GLY A 152 11.26 -17.00 -20.85
N TYR A 153 11.99 -16.35 -21.77
CA TYR A 153 11.90 -14.89 -21.96
C TYR A 153 10.59 -14.48 -22.65
N PRO A 154 10.08 -13.26 -22.45
CA PRO A 154 10.59 -12.23 -21.56
C PRO A 154 10.24 -12.49 -20.09
N VAL A 155 11.11 -12.01 -19.21
CA VAL A 155 10.92 -12.04 -17.76
C VAL A 155 11.06 -10.64 -17.16
N MET A 156 10.68 -10.48 -15.90
CA MET A 156 10.74 -9.22 -15.19
C MET A 156 11.49 -9.42 -13.87
N VAL A 157 12.58 -8.70 -13.67
CA VAL A 157 13.31 -8.62 -12.39
C VAL A 157 12.73 -7.47 -11.59
N LYS A 158 12.41 -7.72 -10.33
CA LYS A 158 11.73 -6.76 -9.44
C LYS A 158 12.42 -6.69 -8.08
N ALA A 159 12.53 -5.49 -7.51
CA ALA A 159 12.87 -5.32 -6.10
C ALA A 159 11.85 -6.02 -5.21
N SER A 160 12.31 -6.73 -4.19
CA SER A 160 11.47 -7.41 -3.20
C SER A 160 10.75 -6.40 -2.29
N ALA A 161 11.47 -5.34 -1.90
CA ALA A 161 10.94 -4.22 -1.14
C ALA A 161 10.46 -3.09 -2.07
N GLY A 162 9.48 -2.29 -1.60
CA GLY A 162 9.03 -1.07 -2.25
C GLY A 162 7.89 -1.21 -3.25
N GLY A 163 7.54 -0.09 -3.88
CA GLY A 163 6.40 0.08 -4.79
C GLY A 163 6.66 1.19 -5.84
N GLY A 164 5.62 1.55 -6.60
CA GLY A 164 5.72 2.67 -7.56
C GLY A 164 6.55 2.39 -8.81
N GLY A 165 6.83 1.12 -9.12
CA GLY A 165 7.56 0.76 -10.35
C GLY A 165 9.08 0.94 -10.30
N LYS A 166 9.65 1.33 -9.16
CA LYS A 166 11.11 1.42 -8.95
C LYS A 166 11.71 0.02 -8.77
N GLY A 167 12.92 -0.18 -9.27
CA GLY A 167 13.60 -1.48 -9.20
C GLY A 167 12.96 -2.56 -10.06
N ILE A 168 12.29 -2.20 -11.17
CA ILE A 168 11.70 -3.14 -12.13
C ILE A 168 12.49 -3.07 -13.44
N ARG A 169 12.92 -4.25 -13.94
CA ARG A 169 13.57 -4.39 -15.23
C ARG A 169 12.95 -5.51 -16.03
N ILE A 170 12.61 -5.20 -17.27
CA ILE A 170 12.17 -6.21 -18.26
C ILE A 170 13.41 -6.76 -18.94
N VAL A 171 13.51 -8.08 -19.03
CA VAL A 171 14.59 -8.82 -19.65
C VAL A 171 14.02 -9.64 -20.80
N ARG A 172 14.38 -9.32 -22.02
CA ARG A 172 13.82 -9.95 -23.22
C ARG A 172 14.70 -11.05 -23.76
N SER A 173 15.98 -11.04 -23.40
CA SER A 173 16.94 -12.06 -23.83
C SER A 173 17.96 -12.35 -22.71
N ARG A 174 18.70 -13.45 -22.87
CA ARG A 174 19.72 -13.87 -21.91
C ARG A 174 20.84 -12.84 -21.76
N GLU A 175 21.19 -12.17 -22.85
CA GLU A 175 22.27 -11.17 -22.89
C GLU A 175 21.95 -9.91 -22.07
N GLU A 176 20.67 -9.61 -21.87
CA GLU A 176 20.23 -8.45 -21.11
C GLU A 176 20.23 -8.71 -19.59
N MET A 177 20.31 -9.97 -19.17
CA MET A 177 20.04 -10.38 -17.78
C MET A 177 21.00 -9.74 -16.79
N GLU A 178 22.31 -9.79 -17.02
CA GLU A 178 23.31 -9.30 -16.08
C GLU A 178 23.13 -7.82 -15.78
N ASN A 179 22.99 -7.01 -16.83
CA ASN A 179 22.79 -5.58 -16.68
C ASN A 179 21.47 -5.25 -15.97
N ALA A 180 20.40 -5.97 -16.29
CA ALA A 180 19.09 -5.78 -15.68
C ALA A 180 19.09 -6.17 -14.19
N TYR A 181 19.75 -7.28 -13.84
CA TYR A 181 19.87 -7.78 -12.49
C TYR A 181 20.65 -6.79 -11.59
N GLU A 182 21.83 -6.37 -12.01
CA GLU A 182 22.66 -5.41 -11.29
C GLU A 182 21.99 -4.04 -11.15
N SER A 183 21.34 -3.58 -12.21
CA SER A 183 20.61 -2.31 -12.20
C SER A 183 19.40 -2.36 -11.24
N ALA A 184 18.65 -3.46 -11.22
CA ALA A 184 17.51 -3.62 -10.30
C ALA A 184 17.97 -3.66 -8.84
N LYS A 185 19.06 -4.37 -8.54
CA LYS A 185 19.68 -4.41 -7.20
C LYS A 185 20.17 -3.04 -6.75
N GLY A 186 20.89 -2.32 -7.62
CA GLY A 186 21.38 -0.97 -7.31
C GLY A 186 20.26 0.02 -6.98
N GLU A 187 19.17 -0.01 -7.76
CA GLU A 187 18.00 0.82 -7.48
C GLU A 187 17.26 0.42 -6.21
N ALA A 188 17.15 -0.89 -5.93
CA ALA A 188 16.52 -1.40 -4.73
C ALA A 188 17.30 -0.96 -3.48
N MET A 189 18.63 -1.09 -3.50
CA MET A 189 19.48 -0.62 -2.42
C MET A 189 19.37 0.90 -2.22
N ALA A 190 19.44 1.69 -3.29
CA ALA A 190 19.38 3.14 -3.22
C ALA A 190 18.00 3.66 -2.77
N GLY A 191 16.93 2.99 -3.18
CA GLY A 191 15.57 3.44 -2.91
C GLY A 191 14.97 2.91 -1.61
N PHE A 192 15.38 1.72 -1.18
CA PHE A 192 14.72 0.99 -0.09
C PHE A 192 15.71 0.49 0.98
N GLY A 193 17.02 0.58 0.74
CA GLY A 193 18.05 0.08 1.67
C GLY A 193 18.16 -1.46 1.69
N ASP A 194 17.55 -2.14 0.72
CA ASP A 194 17.52 -3.59 0.57
C ASP A 194 17.70 -3.91 -0.92
N ASP A 195 18.72 -4.73 -1.26
CA ASP A 195 19.05 -5.09 -2.65
C ASP A 195 18.37 -6.39 -3.11
N ALA A 196 17.51 -6.96 -2.28
CA ALA A 196 16.80 -8.20 -2.61
C ALA A 196 15.91 -8.03 -3.85
N VAL A 197 16.09 -8.92 -4.82
CA VAL A 197 15.30 -8.98 -6.05
C VAL A 197 14.70 -10.36 -6.27
N TYR A 198 13.58 -10.41 -6.94
CA TYR A 198 12.93 -11.64 -7.38
C TYR A 198 12.54 -11.51 -8.86
N MET A 199 12.13 -12.60 -9.49
CA MET A 199 11.80 -12.63 -10.92
C MET A 199 10.42 -13.21 -11.15
N GLU A 200 9.72 -12.66 -12.15
CA GLU A 200 8.45 -13.17 -12.64
C GLU A 200 8.42 -13.23 -14.15
N LYS A 201 7.60 -14.12 -14.69
CA LYS A 201 7.26 -14.11 -16.11
C LYS A 201 6.60 -12.79 -16.47
N LEU A 202 7.06 -12.12 -17.52
CA LEU A 202 6.36 -10.95 -18.06
C LEU A 202 5.04 -11.39 -18.71
N ILE A 203 3.95 -10.81 -18.25
CA ILE A 203 2.63 -10.94 -18.88
C ILE A 203 2.44 -9.75 -19.81
N GLU A 204 2.46 -10.00 -21.10
CA GLU A 204 2.19 -8.97 -22.10
C GLU A 204 0.68 -8.76 -22.24
N ASN A 205 0.27 -7.52 -22.54
CA ASN A 205 -1.15 -7.13 -22.66
C ASN A 205 -2.00 -7.46 -21.42
N ALA A 206 -1.39 -7.36 -20.23
CA ALA A 206 -2.08 -7.58 -18.98
C ALA A 206 -3.23 -6.58 -18.78
N ARG A 207 -4.33 -7.07 -18.19
CA ARG A 207 -5.39 -6.21 -17.63
C ARG A 207 -5.23 -6.16 -16.13
N HIS A 208 -5.41 -4.99 -15.53
CA HIS A 208 -5.50 -4.88 -14.09
C HIS A 208 -6.88 -5.32 -13.62
N ILE A 209 -6.92 -6.29 -12.72
CA ILE A 209 -8.14 -6.76 -12.09
C ILE A 209 -7.92 -6.67 -10.59
N GLU A 210 -8.81 -5.99 -9.93
CA GLU A 210 -8.77 -5.75 -8.50
C GLU A 210 -10.04 -6.31 -7.85
N VAL A 211 -9.92 -6.90 -6.66
CA VAL A 211 -11.03 -7.44 -5.88
C VAL A 211 -10.98 -6.81 -4.50
N GLN A 212 -12.02 -6.05 -4.14
CA GLN A 212 -12.16 -5.54 -2.77
C GLN A 212 -12.59 -6.66 -1.84
N VAL A 213 -11.82 -6.86 -0.79
CA VAL A 213 -12.08 -7.85 0.26
C VAL A 213 -12.37 -7.14 1.57
N LEU A 214 -13.35 -7.64 2.32
CA LEU A 214 -13.70 -7.17 3.65
C LEU A 214 -13.66 -8.34 4.63
N GLY A 215 -13.01 -8.16 5.77
CA GLY A 215 -13.03 -9.10 6.89
C GLY A 215 -13.58 -8.46 8.15
N ASP A 216 -14.33 -9.22 8.93
CA ASP A 216 -14.80 -8.81 10.25
C ASP A 216 -13.93 -9.40 11.38
N GLN A 217 -14.21 -9.01 12.62
CA GLN A 217 -13.51 -9.53 13.80
C GLN A 217 -13.93 -10.94 14.22
N PHE A 218 -14.91 -11.54 13.54
CA PHE A 218 -15.46 -12.87 13.85
C PHE A 218 -14.95 -13.94 12.88
N GLY A 219 -14.04 -13.55 11.95
CA GLY A 219 -13.45 -14.44 10.96
C GLY A 219 -14.26 -14.60 9.67
N ASN A 220 -15.31 -13.81 9.48
CA ASN A 220 -16.02 -13.80 8.20
C ASN A 220 -15.25 -12.93 7.21
N VAL A 221 -15.11 -13.43 5.98
CA VAL A 221 -14.47 -12.70 4.87
C VAL A 221 -15.39 -12.74 3.66
N VAL A 222 -15.62 -11.58 3.07
CA VAL A 222 -16.44 -11.43 1.86
C VAL A 222 -15.68 -10.61 0.80
N HIS A 223 -16.04 -10.81 -0.45
CA HIS A 223 -15.56 -9.96 -1.55
C HIS A 223 -16.72 -9.19 -2.17
N LEU A 224 -16.44 -7.98 -2.66
CA LEU A 224 -17.44 -7.09 -3.28
C LEU A 224 -17.46 -7.17 -4.81
N GLY A 225 -16.91 -8.25 -5.37
CA GLY A 225 -16.78 -8.41 -6.81
C GLY A 225 -15.44 -7.91 -7.35
N ALA A 226 -15.22 -8.15 -8.63
CA ALA A 226 -14.00 -7.75 -9.34
C ALA A 226 -14.25 -6.47 -10.15
N VAL A 227 -13.27 -5.57 -10.15
CA VAL A 227 -13.22 -4.40 -11.03
C VAL A 227 -12.05 -4.58 -12.00
N SER A 228 -12.30 -4.36 -13.28
CA SER A 228 -11.28 -4.41 -14.31
C SER A 228 -11.05 -3.01 -14.87
N TYR A 229 -9.80 -2.57 -14.86
CA TYR A 229 -9.39 -1.28 -15.40
C TYR A 229 -8.61 -1.46 -16.70
N THR A 230 -8.99 -0.74 -17.74
CA THR A 230 -8.23 -0.64 -18.99
C THR A 230 -7.25 0.55 -18.98
N HIS A 231 -7.50 1.56 -18.13
CA HIS A 231 -6.72 2.78 -17.97
C HIS A 231 -6.44 3.05 -16.49
N LEU A 232 -5.70 2.15 -15.85
CA LEU A 232 -5.49 2.19 -14.41
C LEU A 232 -4.72 3.41 -13.91
N ARG A 233 -3.85 3.98 -14.72
CA ARG A 233 -2.90 5.01 -14.32
C ARG A 233 -3.36 6.45 -14.56
N ALA A 234 -4.58 6.68 -15.01
CA ALA A 234 -5.07 8.04 -15.23
C ALA A 234 -5.08 8.86 -13.92
N HIS A 235 -5.45 8.24 -12.80
CA HIS A 235 -5.45 8.90 -11.50
C HIS A 235 -4.06 9.05 -10.87
N GLU A 236 -3.14 8.11 -11.11
CA GLU A 236 -1.77 8.19 -10.62
C GLU A 236 -0.96 9.23 -11.40
N THR A 237 -1.23 9.39 -12.70
CA THR A 237 -0.54 10.37 -13.55
C THR A 237 -1.04 11.80 -13.33
N GLU A 238 -2.29 12.00 -12.92
CA GLU A 238 -2.81 13.31 -12.55
C GLU A 238 -2.35 13.77 -11.16
N ALA A 239 -1.97 12.87 -10.28
CA ALA A 239 -1.43 13.18 -8.96
C ALA A 239 0.07 13.52 -8.99
N ASP A 240 0.77 13.14 -10.07
CA ASP A 240 2.20 13.40 -10.29
C ASP A 240 2.45 14.67 -11.13
N LEU A 241 1.40 15.35 -11.59
CA LEU A 241 1.42 16.62 -12.29
C LEU A 241 1.00 17.78 -11.36
#